data_76e3ab6e9f2eaa17b429f45ac0c74c11
#
_entry.id   76e3ab6e9f2eaa17b429f45ac0c74c11
#
_cell.length_a   1.000
_cell.length_b   1.000
_cell.length_c   1.000
_cell.angle_alpha   90.00
_cell.angle_beta   90.00
_cell.angle_gamma   90.00
#
_symmetry.space_group_name_H-M   'P 1'
#
loop_
_entity.id
_entity.type
_entity.pdbx_description
1 polymer ?
#
loop_
_entity_poly.entity_id
_entity_poly.type
_entity_poly.pdbx_seq_one_letter_code
_entity_poly.pdbx_strand_id
1 'polypeptide(L)'
;MFSRRWSVLVVDDSAFMRTIISDLIASFPEFTVIGSARDGHDALEKIHALDPDLVTLDVEMPVVDGLAALGYIMSEVPRPVVMLSAFDVRGDVDLTIRALELGAVDFVSKPRDSRADLDRVKERLHEALRAAATVNLGAAPML
;
A
#
# COMPACT_ATOMS: atom_id res chain seq x y z
N MET A 1 -28.08 5.13 1.29
CA MET A 1 -27.24 4.31 2.17
C MET A 1 -25.78 4.67 1.98
N PHE A 2 -25.11 4.94 3.04
CA PHE A 2 -23.71 5.36 2.98
C PHE A 2 -22.78 4.19 3.18
N SER A 3 -21.89 4.02 2.23
CA SER A 3 -20.77 3.10 2.38
C SER A 3 -19.57 3.90 2.80
N ARG A 4 -18.91 3.47 3.85
CA ARG A 4 -17.66 4.08 4.24
C ARG A 4 -16.62 3.85 3.15
N ARG A 5 -15.92 4.90 2.76
CA ARG A 5 -14.77 4.77 1.90
C ARG A 5 -13.52 4.74 2.77
N TRP A 6 -12.66 3.78 2.49
CA TRP A 6 -11.39 3.64 3.18
C TRP A 6 -10.37 4.58 2.56
N SER A 7 -9.72 5.38 3.37
CA SER A 7 -8.72 6.32 2.89
C SER A 7 -7.38 5.64 2.72
N VAL A 8 -6.71 5.92 1.60
CA VAL A 8 -5.44 5.28 1.23
C VAL A 8 -4.38 6.33 0.97
N LEU A 9 -3.19 6.11 1.53
CA LEU A 9 -2.00 6.88 1.20
C LEU A 9 -1.14 6.04 0.26
N VAL A 10 -0.74 6.62 -0.87
CA VAL A 10 0.10 5.94 -1.87
C VAL A 10 1.54 6.41 -1.74
N VAL A 11 2.45 5.48 -1.43
CA VAL A 11 3.87 5.79 -1.23
C VAL A 11 4.72 5.12 -2.31
N ASP A 12 5.39 5.91 -3.12
CA ASP A 12 6.25 5.45 -4.20
C ASP A 12 7.20 6.58 -4.58
N ASP A 13 8.46 6.28 -4.85
CA ASP A 13 9.43 7.31 -5.23
C ASP A 13 9.26 7.80 -6.66
N SER A 14 8.55 7.06 -7.51
CA SER A 14 8.28 7.43 -8.89
C SER A 14 6.97 8.21 -8.99
N ALA A 15 7.04 9.45 -9.45
CA ALA A 15 5.84 10.27 -9.67
C ALA A 15 4.89 9.61 -10.66
N PHE A 16 5.44 8.99 -11.70
CA PHE A 16 4.66 8.27 -12.69
C PHE A 16 3.89 7.11 -12.06
N MET A 17 4.58 6.31 -11.24
CA MET A 17 3.97 5.17 -10.59
C MET A 17 2.93 5.61 -9.54
N ARG A 18 3.19 6.70 -8.81
CA ARG A 18 2.20 7.24 -7.88
C ARG A 18 0.90 7.58 -8.59
N THR A 19 1.00 8.16 -9.78
CA THR A 19 -0.18 8.49 -10.58
C THR A 19 -0.92 7.23 -11.01
N ILE A 20 -0.20 6.23 -11.52
CA ILE A 20 -0.83 4.98 -11.98
C ILE A 20 -1.54 4.27 -10.83
N ILE A 21 -0.87 4.09 -9.71
CA ILE A 21 -1.43 3.40 -8.55
C ILE A 21 -2.63 4.18 -8.00
N SER A 22 -2.51 5.50 -7.90
CA SER A 22 -3.60 6.34 -7.42
C SER A 22 -4.83 6.25 -8.32
N ASP A 23 -4.62 6.24 -9.63
CA ASP A 23 -5.72 6.13 -10.60
C ASP A 23 -6.41 4.77 -10.50
N LEU A 24 -5.63 3.69 -10.34
CA LEU A 24 -6.19 2.36 -10.14
C LEU A 24 -7.08 2.33 -8.89
N ILE A 25 -6.57 2.83 -7.79
CA ILE A 25 -7.30 2.83 -6.52
C ILE A 25 -8.55 3.72 -6.59
N ALA A 26 -8.44 4.85 -7.27
CA ALA A 26 -9.58 5.77 -7.44
C ALA A 26 -10.74 5.12 -8.20
N SER A 27 -10.45 4.08 -8.99
CA SER A 27 -11.50 3.35 -9.72
C SER A 27 -12.25 2.35 -8.83
N PHE A 28 -11.75 2.07 -7.63
CA PHE A 28 -12.40 1.14 -6.71
C PHE A 28 -13.41 1.89 -5.84
N PRO A 29 -14.67 1.46 -5.81
CA PRO A 29 -15.70 2.24 -5.11
C PRO A 29 -15.52 2.31 -3.59
N GLU A 30 -14.82 1.35 -2.99
CA GLU A 30 -14.63 1.28 -1.55
C GLU A 30 -13.52 2.18 -1.03
N PHE A 31 -12.65 2.69 -1.92
CA PHE A 31 -11.43 3.38 -1.52
C PHE A 31 -11.33 4.79 -2.09
N THR A 32 -10.65 5.65 -1.35
CA THR A 32 -10.34 7.00 -1.81
C THR A 32 -8.88 7.31 -1.49
N VAL A 33 -8.15 7.83 -2.46
CA VAL A 33 -6.76 8.25 -2.25
C VAL A 33 -6.77 9.63 -1.64
N ILE A 34 -6.22 9.77 -0.43
CA ILE A 34 -6.20 11.05 0.28
C ILE A 34 -4.87 11.77 0.21
N GLY A 35 -3.87 11.13 -0.36
CA GLY A 35 -2.56 11.74 -0.52
C GLY A 35 -1.55 10.76 -1.06
N SER A 36 -0.36 11.25 -1.33
CA SER A 36 0.75 10.42 -1.76
C SER A 36 2.04 10.91 -1.13
N ALA A 37 3.02 10.03 -1.04
CA ALA A 37 4.34 10.33 -0.48
C ALA A 37 5.41 9.75 -1.40
N ARG A 38 6.57 10.39 -1.44
CA ARG A 38 7.65 10.03 -2.35
C ARG A 38 8.76 9.19 -1.73
N ASP A 39 8.76 9.06 -0.40
CA ASP A 39 9.76 8.26 0.32
C ASP A 39 9.23 7.93 1.71
N GLY A 40 10.03 7.18 2.48
CA GLY A 40 9.63 6.74 3.82
C GLY A 40 9.44 7.87 4.81
N HIS A 41 10.27 8.90 4.75
CA HIS A 41 10.17 10.05 5.63
C HIS A 41 8.89 10.85 5.34
N ASP A 42 8.64 11.12 4.07
CA ASP A 42 7.43 11.81 3.63
C ASP A 42 6.18 11.01 3.99
N ALA A 43 6.28 9.67 3.91
CA ALA A 43 5.18 8.79 4.28
C ALA A 43 4.80 8.95 5.75
N LEU A 44 5.81 8.96 6.65
CA LEU A 44 5.53 9.12 8.08
C LEU A 44 4.90 10.48 8.38
N GLU A 45 5.40 11.53 7.76
CA GLU A 45 4.81 12.86 7.92
C GLU A 45 3.35 12.89 7.48
N LYS A 46 3.07 12.30 6.33
CA LYS A 46 1.70 12.29 5.79
C LYS A 46 0.76 11.37 6.55
N ILE A 47 1.27 10.28 7.09
CA ILE A 47 0.48 9.43 7.97
C ILE A 47 0.03 10.22 9.21
N HIS A 48 0.94 10.96 9.82
CA HIS A 48 0.58 11.79 10.96
C HIS A 48 -0.40 12.90 10.60
N ALA A 49 -0.21 13.54 9.45
CA ALA A 49 -1.03 14.66 9.03
C ALA A 49 -2.42 14.25 8.52
N LEU A 50 -2.50 13.14 7.80
CA LEU A 50 -3.72 12.75 7.09
C LEU A 50 -4.46 11.57 7.73
N ASP A 51 -3.79 10.81 8.57
CA ASP A 51 -4.35 9.64 9.25
C ASP A 51 -5.07 8.68 8.30
N PRO A 52 -4.38 8.17 7.26
CA PRO A 52 -5.04 7.24 6.33
C PRO A 52 -5.39 5.91 6.99
N ASP A 53 -6.46 5.29 6.49
CA ASP A 53 -6.86 3.97 6.96
C ASP A 53 -5.88 2.89 6.50
N LEU A 54 -5.35 3.04 5.28
CA LEU A 54 -4.50 2.04 4.63
C LEU A 54 -3.34 2.74 3.94
N VAL A 55 -2.25 2.00 3.73
CA VAL A 55 -1.08 2.51 3.01
C VAL A 55 -0.66 1.49 1.95
N THR A 56 -0.40 1.96 0.72
CA THR A 56 0.34 1.16 -0.25
C THR A 56 1.77 1.67 -0.23
N LEU A 57 2.73 0.78 -0.14
CA LEU A 57 4.12 1.12 0.13
C LEU A 57 5.05 0.41 -0.84
N ASP A 58 5.79 1.20 -1.61
CA ASP A 58 6.81 0.71 -2.52
C ASP A 58 7.99 0.12 -1.75
N VAL A 59 8.47 -1.04 -2.19
CA VAL A 59 9.64 -1.68 -1.59
C VAL A 59 10.92 -0.95 -1.99
N GLU A 60 11.04 -0.59 -3.27
CA GLU A 60 12.26 0.00 -3.81
C GLU A 60 12.23 1.52 -3.72
N MET A 61 12.74 2.06 -2.64
CA MET A 61 12.85 3.52 -2.44
C MET A 61 14.25 3.89 -1.99
N PRO A 62 14.73 5.08 -2.40
CA PRO A 62 16.04 5.54 -1.94
C PRO A 62 16.01 5.97 -0.48
N VAL A 63 17.15 6.03 0.17
CA VAL A 63 17.41 6.49 1.53
C VAL A 63 16.79 5.56 2.59
N VAL A 64 15.46 5.55 2.69
CA VAL A 64 14.75 4.62 3.59
C VAL A 64 13.93 3.71 2.70
N ASP A 65 14.35 2.45 2.56
CA ASP A 65 13.64 1.50 1.71
C ASP A 65 12.29 1.13 2.30
N GLY A 66 11.48 0.44 1.49
CA GLY A 66 10.13 0.11 1.89
C GLY A 66 10.03 -0.78 3.12
N LEU A 67 10.97 -1.71 3.30
CA LEU A 67 10.95 -2.58 4.48
C LEU A 67 11.26 -1.79 5.76
N ALA A 68 12.22 -0.88 5.69
CA ALA A 68 12.53 -0.02 6.82
C ALA A 68 11.36 0.90 7.13
N ALA A 69 10.75 1.48 6.11
CA ALA A 69 9.56 2.32 6.29
C ALA A 69 8.41 1.54 6.91
N LEU A 70 8.19 0.30 6.47
CA LEU A 70 7.17 -0.58 7.03
C LEU A 70 7.42 -0.80 8.53
N GLY A 71 8.66 -1.07 8.91
CA GLY A 71 9.03 -1.23 10.32
C GLY A 71 8.67 -0.02 11.16
N TYR A 72 8.98 1.18 10.67
CA TYR A 72 8.63 2.42 11.36
C TYR A 72 7.13 2.61 11.45
N ILE A 73 6.40 2.36 10.37
CA ILE A 73 4.95 2.49 10.37
C ILE A 73 4.33 1.56 11.41
N MET A 74 4.73 0.30 11.39
CA MET A 74 4.14 -0.70 12.29
C MET A 74 4.51 -0.47 13.75
N SER A 75 5.65 0.14 14.03
CA SER A 75 6.05 0.41 15.41
C SER A 75 5.50 1.72 15.95
N GLU A 76 5.33 2.74 15.13
CA GLU A 76 4.94 4.07 15.58
C GLU A 76 3.50 4.46 15.29
N VAL A 77 3.01 4.09 14.10
CA VAL A 77 1.67 4.49 13.63
C VAL A 77 0.98 3.32 12.92
N PRO A 78 0.85 2.17 13.59
CA PRO A 78 0.44 0.93 12.93
C PRO A 78 -0.91 1.04 12.23
N ARG A 79 -0.93 0.55 10.99
CA ARG A 79 -2.12 0.42 10.17
C ARG A 79 -1.86 -0.60 9.07
N PRO A 80 -2.90 -1.10 8.41
CA PRO A 80 -2.70 -2.08 7.33
C PRO A 80 -1.89 -1.50 6.18
N VAL A 81 -0.86 -2.23 5.75
CA VAL A 81 0.03 -1.84 4.65
C VAL A 81 0.03 -2.95 3.60
N VAL A 82 -0.14 -2.55 2.35
CA VAL A 82 0.04 -3.42 1.19
C VAL A 82 1.34 -3.01 0.50
N MET A 83 2.28 -3.94 0.39
CA MET A 83 3.57 -3.68 -0.26
C MET A 83 3.44 -3.82 -1.76
N LEU A 84 4.13 -2.96 -2.50
CA LEU A 84 4.20 -3.02 -3.96
C LEU A 84 5.65 -3.10 -4.39
N SER A 85 5.94 -3.96 -5.37
CA SER A 85 7.29 -4.14 -5.86
C SER A 85 7.32 -4.25 -7.38
N ALA A 86 8.36 -3.67 -8.00
CA ALA A 86 8.62 -3.82 -9.43
C ALA A 86 9.08 -5.24 -9.76
N PHE A 87 9.61 -5.97 -8.76
CA PHE A 87 10.05 -7.33 -8.95
C PHE A 87 8.89 -8.29 -8.88
N ASP A 88 9.06 -9.46 -9.51
CA ASP A 88 8.08 -10.52 -9.41
C ASP A 88 8.05 -11.04 -7.97
N VAL A 89 6.89 -10.99 -7.35
CA VAL A 89 6.68 -11.49 -5.99
C VAL A 89 7.12 -12.95 -5.86
N ARG A 90 6.93 -13.72 -6.92
CA ARG A 90 7.33 -15.15 -6.94
C ARG A 90 8.83 -15.33 -7.02
N GLY A 91 9.55 -14.34 -7.56
CA GLY A 91 10.99 -14.41 -7.72
C GLY A 91 11.79 -14.07 -6.48
N ASP A 92 11.17 -13.34 -5.54
CA ASP A 92 11.85 -12.95 -4.30
C ASP A 92 11.01 -13.34 -3.08
N VAL A 93 11.08 -14.63 -2.78
CA VAL A 93 10.33 -15.22 -1.66
C VAL A 93 10.79 -14.65 -0.33
N ASP A 94 12.11 -14.46 -0.17
CA ASP A 94 12.65 -13.94 1.09
C ASP A 94 12.16 -12.52 1.38
N LEU A 95 12.12 -11.67 0.38
CA LEU A 95 11.62 -10.30 0.52
C LEU A 95 10.15 -10.29 0.91
N THR A 96 9.36 -11.13 0.26
CA THR A 96 7.93 -11.27 0.55
C THR A 96 7.71 -11.73 1.99
N ILE A 97 8.44 -12.75 2.41
CA ILE A 97 8.33 -13.29 3.78
C ILE A 97 8.70 -12.21 4.80
N ARG A 98 9.79 -11.48 4.57
CA ARG A 98 10.23 -10.43 5.49
C ARG A 98 9.18 -9.32 5.62
N ALA A 99 8.56 -8.94 4.51
CA ALA A 99 7.50 -7.94 4.54
C ALA A 99 6.30 -8.41 5.37
N LEU A 100 5.88 -9.65 5.17
CA LEU A 100 4.77 -10.21 5.93
C LEU A 100 5.11 -10.36 7.42
N GLU A 101 6.33 -10.74 7.75
CA GLU A 101 6.80 -10.83 9.13
C GLU A 101 6.82 -9.47 9.81
N LEU A 102 7.11 -8.41 9.07
CA LEU A 102 7.10 -7.04 9.61
C LEU A 102 5.69 -6.48 9.73
N GLY A 103 4.69 -7.21 9.28
CA GLY A 103 3.29 -6.84 9.48
C GLY A 103 2.53 -6.39 8.24
N ALA A 104 3.12 -6.47 7.04
CA ALA A 104 2.38 -6.16 5.83
C ALA A 104 1.23 -7.16 5.65
N VAL A 105 0.10 -6.66 5.17
CA VAL A 105 -1.07 -7.51 4.92
C VAL A 105 -0.87 -8.34 3.67
N ASP A 106 -0.26 -7.74 2.65
CA ASP A 106 -0.08 -8.42 1.37
C ASP A 106 1.08 -7.79 0.61
N PHE A 107 1.47 -8.45 -0.48
CA PHE A 107 2.59 -8.05 -1.32
C PHE A 107 2.16 -8.21 -2.77
N VAL A 108 2.16 -7.13 -3.53
CA VAL A 108 1.63 -7.09 -4.89
C VAL A 108 2.70 -6.60 -5.87
N SER A 109 2.79 -7.22 -7.05
CA SER A 109 3.70 -6.77 -8.10
C SER A 109 3.11 -5.55 -8.80
N LYS A 110 3.95 -4.56 -9.08
CA LYS A 110 3.54 -3.34 -9.80
C LYS A 110 3.19 -3.64 -11.25
N PRO A 111 2.35 -2.81 -11.88
CA PRO A 111 2.05 -2.99 -13.31
C PRO A 111 3.30 -2.76 -14.16
N ARG A 112 3.40 -3.53 -15.24
CA ARG A 112 4.47 -3.42 -16.23
C ARG A 112 3.95 -2.70 -17.48
N ASP A 113 4.29 -3.21 -18.65
CA ASP A 113 4.10 -2.46 -19.90
C ASP A 113 2.80 -2.71 -20.65
N SER A 114 2.10 -3.80 -20.38
CA SER A 114 0.95 -4.17 -21.19
C SER A 114 -0.37 -3.84 -20.51
N ARG A 115 -1.41 -3.63 -21.31
CA ARG A 115 -2.76 -3.41 -20.78
C ARG A 115 -3.27 -4.64 -20.02
N ALA A 116 -2.94 -5.84 -20.50
CA ALA A 116 -3.34 -7.07 -19.83
C ALA A 116 -2.71 -7.17 -18.45
N ASP A 117 -1.45 -6.74 -18.33
CA ASP A 117 -0.76 -6.72 -17.05
C ASP A 117 -1.38 -5.68 -16.11
N LEU A 118 -1.76 -4.54 -16.64
CA LEU A 118 -2.41 -3.49 -15.85
C LEU A 118 -3.74 -4.00 -15.27
N ASP A 119 -4.54 -4.69 -16.08
CA ASP A 119 -5.81 -5.25 -15.62
C ASP A 119 -5.62 -6.30 -14.53
N ARG A 120 -4.61 -7.13 -14.68
CA ARG A 120 -4.28 -8.16 -13.70
C ARG A 120 -3.85 -7.54 -12.37
N VAL A 121 -3.00 -6.53 -12.44
CA VAL A 121 -2.55 -5.82 -11.24
C VAL A 121 -3.71 -5.09 -10.58
N LYS A 122 -4.60 -4.50 -11.36
CA LYS A 122 -5.78 -3.83 -10.84
C LYS A 122 -6.63 -4.77 -9.98
N GLU A 123 -6.93 -5.96 -10.50
CA GLU A 123 -7.69 -6.96 -9.75
C GLU A 123 -6.95 -7.40 -8.50
N ARG A 124 -5.67 -7.65 -8.63
CA ARG A 124 -4.84 -8.13 -7.51
C ARG A 124 -4.73 -7.07 -6.41
N LEU A 125 -4.54 -5.82 -6.81
CA LEU A 125 -4.46 -4.70 -5.88
C LEU A 125 -5.80 -4.49 -5.16
N HIS A 126 -6.90 -4.61 -5.88
CA HIS A 126 -8.23 -4.48 -5.29
C HIS A 126 -8.48 -5.55 -4.23
N GLU A 127 -8.11 -6.80 -4.51
CA GLU A 127 -8.19 -7.89 -3.53
C GLU A 127 -7.37 -7.58 -2.29
N ALA A 128 -6.14 -7.14 -2.48
CA ALA A 128 -5.23 -6.85 -1.38
C ALA A 128 -5.76 -5.73 -0.49
N LEU A 129 -6.30 -4.69 -1.09
CA LEU A 129 -6.87 -3.57 -0.34
C LEU A 129 -8.13 -3.98 0.41
N ARG A 130 -8.95 -4.83 -0.15
CA ARG A 130 -10.12 -5.36 0.55
C ARG A 130 -9.71 -6.18 1.76
N ALA A 131 -8.70 -7.01 1.61
CA ALA A 131 -8.16 -7.80 2.74
C ALA A 131 -7.63 -6.88 3.82
N ALA A 132 -6.91 -5.82 3.42
CA ALA A 132 -6.36 -4.84 4.35
C ALA A 132 -7.47 -4.09 5.10
N ALA A 133 -8.54 -3.72 4.41
CA ALA A 133 -9.68 -3.05 5.03
C ALA A 133 -10.35 -3.95 6.07
N THR A 134 -10.42 -5.26 5.79
CA THR A 134 -10.98 -6.23 6.73
C THR A 134 -10.16 -6.29 8.02
N VAL A 135 -8.83 -6.26 7.89
CA VAL A 135 -7.93 -6.23 9.04
C VAL A 135 -8.18 -4.96 9.87
N ASN A 136 -8.32 -3.82 9.22
CA ASN A 136 -8.59 -2.57 9.90
C ASN A 136 -9.92 -2.59 10.65
N LEU A 137 -10.96 -3.15 10.03
CA LEU A 137 -12.25 -3.34 10.68
C LEU A 137 -12.15 -4.25 11.89
N GLY A 138 -11.39 -5.32 11.76
CA GLY A 138 -11.22 -6.28 12.85
C GLY A 138 -10.53 -5.66 14.05
N ALA A 139 -9.65 -4.68 13.85
CA ALA A 139 -8.95 -4.00 14.92
C ALA A 139 -9.85 -2.99 15.65
N ALA A 140 -10.77 -2.34 14.94
CA ALA A 140 -11.59 -1.27 15.48
C ALA A 140 -12.42 -1.69 16.71
N PRO A 141 -13.09 -2.85 16.70
CA PRO A 141 -13.90 -3.25 17.85
C PRO A 141 -13.11 -3.57 19.11
N MET A 142 -11.82 -3.74 18.99
CA MET A 142 -10.96 -4.06 20.13
C MET A 142 -10.71 -2.86 21.02
N LEU A 143 -11.01 -1.72 20.52
CA LEU A 143 -10.83 -0.48 21.26
C LEU A 143 -12.04 -0.18 22.15
#